data_5bb35f553b14a8bda777a55b01e9e44f
#
_entry.id   5bb35f553b14a8bda777a55b01e9e44f
#
_cell.length_a   1.000
_cell.length_b   1.000
_cell.length_c   1.000
_cell.angle_alpha   90.00
_cell.angle_beta   90.00
_cell.angle_gamma   90.00
#
_symmetry.space_group_name_H-M   'P 1'
#
loop_
_entity.id
_entity.type
_entity.pdbx_description
1 polymer ?
#
loop_
_entity_poly.entity_id
_entity_poly.type
_entity_poly.pdbx_seq_one_letter_code
_entity_poly.pdbx_strand_id
1 'polypeptide(L)'
;MGLLDSLKKAVASDVKQSVSASAREAMNDLGKGMKKKIHDAVICKSEKITFQKLPTSLEEMQTLPECKLDTPFKTTALTLAVLCNYEKDPEATFAMLDYLKGPDDVSTYEKQFFYDCLNGKTYKPFSFFQGATPKNGYKPTTPYTITVSDNEYSYAEENWATMYVESSGADLKRSLKLRKKPSTGQWFLRDIQCLTDIRIPEKEDPWA
;
A
#
# COMPACT_ATOMS: atom_id res chain seq x y z
N MET A 1 -13.57 38.14 41.07
CA MET A 1 -13.11 36.82 40.71
C MET A 1 -12.57 36.14 41.95
N GLY A 2 -13.30 35.14 42.46
CA GLY A 2 -13.13 34.65 43.83
C GLY A 2 -12.06 33.57 43.93
N LEU A 3 -11.48 33.44 45.12
CA LEU A 3 -10.50 32.44 45.53
C LEU A 3 -10.93 31.00 45.15
N LEU A 4 -12.23 30.75 45.10
CA LEU A 4 -12.84 29.46 44.72
C LEU A 4 -12.60 29.09 43.23
N ASP A 5 -12.55 30.09 42.30
CA ASP A 5 -12.34 29.84 40.89
C ASP A 5 -10.87 29.55 40.59
N SER A 6 -9.95 30.16 41.35
CA SER A 6 -8.52 29.86 41.28
C SER A 6 -8.20 28.48 41.79
N LEU A 7 -8.84 28.04 42.90
CA LEU A 7 -8.70 26.69 43.44
C LEU A 7 -9.25 25.60 42.47
N LYS A 8 -10.40 25.84 41.85
CA LYS A 8 -10.96 24.90 40.87
C LYS A 8 -10.07 24.75 39.63
N LYS A 9 -9.45 25.84 39.17
CA LYS A 9 -8.49 25.80 38.05
C LYS A 9 -7.20 25.06 38.42
N ALA A 10 -6.68 25.27 39.64
CA ALA A 10 -5.46 24.57 40.10
C ALA A 10 -5.72 23.06 40.25
N VAL A 11 -6.83 22.64 40.86
CA VAL A 11 -7.22 21.24 41.01
C VAL A 11 -7.45 20.58 39.65
N ALA A 12 -8.07 21.30 38.68
CA ALA A 12 -8.28 20.77 37.33
C ALA A 12 -6.98 20.62 36.53
N SER A 13 -5.94 21.45 36.77
CA SER A 13 -4.64 21.33 36.15
C SER A 13 -3.83 20.17 36.72
N ASP A 14 -3.87 19.98 38.04
CA ASP A 14 -3.16 18.88 38.71
C ASP A 14 -3.76 17.50 38.40
N VAL A 15 -5.10 17.41 38.31
CA VAL A 15 -5.78 16.19 37.87
C VAL A 15 -5.45 15.86 36.41
N LYS A 16 -5.40 16.85 35.49
CA LYS A 16 -4.97 16.63 34.11
C LYS A 16 -3.50 16.20 34.01
N GLN A 17 -2.63 16.73 34.86
CA GLN A 17 -1.21 16.41 34.88
C GLN A 17 -0.96 15.01 35.49
N SER A 18 -1.67 14.64 36.58
CA SER A 18 -1.55 13.32 37.20
C SER A 18 -2.15 12.21 36.33
N VAL A 19 -3.29 12.44 35.66
CA VAL A 19 -3.88 11.47 34.70
C VAL A 19 -2.98 11.30 33.48
N SER A 20 -2.33 12.36 32.99
CA SER A 20 -1.37 12.25 31.88
C SER A 20 -0.07 11.55 32.29
N ALA A 21 0.39 11.69 33.53
CA ALA A 21 1.56 11.01 34.07
C ALA A 21 1.29 9.52 34.31
N SER A 22 0.18 9.17 34.95
CA SER A 22 -0.21 7.77 35.19
C SER A 22 -0.55 7.03 33.89
N ALA A 23 -1.15 7.69 32.90
CA ALA A 23 -1.35 7.11 31.58
C ALA A 23 -0.01 6.88 30.84
N ARG A 24 0.96 7.77 31.01
CA ARG A 24 2.33 7.58 30.48
C ARG A 24 3.08 6.47 31.18
N GLU A 25 2.96 6.32 32.51
CA GLU A 25 3.55 5.20 33.26
C GLU A 25 2.91 3.88 32.87
N ALA A 26 1.59 3.79 32.81
CA ALA A 26 0.89 2.58 32.36
C ALA A 26 1.25 2.19 30.92
N MET A 27 1.48 3.15 30.02
CA MET A 27 1.99 2.89 28.67
C MET A 27 3.46 2.47 28.66
N ASN A 28 4.26 2.89 29.66
CA ASN A 28 5.66 2.48 29.78
C ASN A 28 5.82 1.06 30.32
N ASP A 29 4.90 0.58 31.15
CA ASP A 29 4.89 -0.77 31.71
C ASP A 29 4.37 -1.84 30.75
N LEU A 30 3.63 -1.45 29.73
CA LEU A 30 3.27 -2.36 28.64
C LEU A 30 4.54 -2.73 27.86
N GLY A 31 4.95 -3.99 27.91
CA GLY A 31 6.12 -4.50 27.20
C GLY A 31 6.15 -4.07 25.74
N LYS A 32 7.34 -3.82 25.17
CA LYS A 32 7.55 -3.28 23.82
C LYS A 32 6.71 -3.97 22.71
N GLY A 33 6.48 -5.28 22.87
CA GLY A 33 5.68 -6.06 21.91
C GLY A 33 4.17 -5.80 21.96
N MET A 34 3.64 -5.46 23.16
CA MET A 34 2.22 -5.15 23.33
C MET A 34 1.92 -3.71 22.88
N LYS A 35 2.86 -2.77 23.12
CA LYS A 35 2.78 -1.40 22.60
C LYS A 35 2.73 -1.40 21.08
N LYS A 36 3.58 -2.20 20.42
CA LYS A 36 3.58 -2.33 18.96
C LYS A 36 2.24 -2.88 18.46
N LYS A 37 1.69 -3.95 19.09
CA LYS A 37 0.40 -4.53 18.69
C LYS A 37 -0.79 -3.57 18.88
N ILE A 38 -0.81 -2.78 19.96
CA ILE A 38 -1.86 -1.80 20.22
C ILE A 38 -1.73 -0.63 19.24
N HIS A 39 -0.52 -0.16 18.99
CA HIS A 39 -0.23 0.91 18.03
C HIS A 39 -0.61 0.48 16.60
N ASP A 40 -0.19 -0.70 16.16
CA ASP A 40 -0.52 -1.27 14.86
C ASP A 40 -2.03 -1.51 14.69
N ALA A 41 -2.74 -1.90 15.77
CA ALA A 41 -4.19 -2.12 15.73
C ALA A 41 -5.02 -0.82 15.69
N VAL A 42 -4.47 0.28 16.20
CA VAL A 42 -5.19 1.57 16.29
C VAL A 42 -4.96 2.46 15.07
N ILE A 43 -3.84 2.27 14.34
CA ILE A 43 -3.42 3.20 13.28
C ILE A 43 -3.40 2.57 11.89
N CYS A 44 -3.27 1.24 11.76
CA CYS A 44 -3.21 0.59 10.45
C CYS A 44 -4.60 0.35 9.87
N LYS A 45 -4.89 1.00 8.74
CA LYS A 45 -6.05 0.69 7.90
C LYS A 45 -5.66 -0.35 6.85
N SER A 46 -6.55 -1.28 6.59
CA SER A 46 -6.40 -2.27 5.52
C SER A 46 -7.67 -2.31 4.69
N GLU A 47 -7.53 -2.29 3.39
CA GLU A 47 -8.65 -2.29 2.45
C GLU A 47 -8.47 -3.44 1.43
N LYS A 48 -9.54 -4.24 1.24
CA LYS A 48 -9.59 -5.27 0.22
C LYS A 48 -10.25 -4.71 -1.02
N ILE A 49 -9.56 -4.81 -2.14
CA ILE A 49 -10.04 -4.36 -3.45
C ILE A 49 -10.12 -5.56 -4.36
N THR A 50 -11.24 -5.69 -5.07
CA THR A 50 -11.56 -6.88 -5.87
C THR A 50 -11.88 -6.49 -7.30
N PHE A 51 -11.17 -7.10 -8.24
CA PHE A 51 -11.38 -6.96 -9.67
C PHE A 51 -12.02 -8.24 -10.23
N GLN A 52 -13.12 -8.10 -10.95
CA GLN A 52 -13.73 -9.23 -11.66
C GLN A 52 -12.84 -9.69 -12.84
N LYS A 53 -12.20 -8.72 -13.49
CA LYS A 53 -11.23 -8.89 -14.57
C LYS A 53 -10.11 -7.89 -14.40
N LEU A 54 -8.88 -8.30 -14.67
CA LEU A 54 -7.73 -7.38 -14.71
C LEU A 54 -7.76 -6.58 -16.03
N PRO A 55 -7.47 -5.27 -16.00
CA PRO A 55 -7.52 -4.43 -17.20
C PRO A 55 -6.40 -4.82 -18.16
N THR A 56 -6.72 -4.82 -19.45
CA THR A 56 -5.79 -5.13 -20.53
C THR A 56 -5.53 -3.93 -21.46
N SER A 57 -6.32 -2.88 -21.32
CA SER A 57 -6.14 -1.61 -22.05
C SER A 57 -6.49 -0.41 -21.16
N LEU A 58 -6.09 0.78 -21.60
CA LEU A 58 -6.40 2.03 -20.91
C LEU A 58 -7.92 2.25 -20.83
N GLU A 59 -8.65 1.95 -21.92
CA GLU A 59 -10.10 2.11 -21.98
C GLU A 59 -10.78 1.19 -20.96
N GLU A 60 -10.38 -0.10 -20.89
CA GLU A 60 -10.91 -1.03 -19.90
C GLU A 60 -10.61 -0.52 -18.47
N MET A 61 -9.39 -0.06 -18.21
CA MET A 61 -9.00 0.48 -16.91
C MET A 61 -9.85 1.68 -16.49
N GLN A 62 -10.16 2.59 -17.45
CA GLN A 62 -10.95 3.78 -17.17
C GLN A 62 -12.41 3.48 -16.79
N THR A 63 -12.92 2.30 -17.11
CA THR A 63 -14.26 1.88 -16.67
C THR A 63 -14.31 1.43 -15.21
N LEU A 64 -13.16 1.14 -14.60
CA LEU A 64 -13.09 0.64 -13.23
C LEU A 64 -13.31 1.77 -12.21
N PRO A 65 -14.06 1.53 -11.13
CA PRO A 65 -14.28 2.54 -10.08
C PRO A 65 -12.99 3.00 -9.38
N GLU A 66 -11.96 2.15 -9.37
CA GLU A 66 -10.63 2.43 -8.82
C GLU A 66 -9.90 3.50 -9.64
N CYS A 67 -10.24 3.67 -10.91
CA CYS A 67 -9.63 4.65 -11.81
C CYS A 67 -9.98 6.12 -11.46
N LYS A 68 -10.90 6.34 -10.52
CA LYS A 68 -11.11 7.66 -9.91
C LYS A 68 -9.89 8.17 -9.14
N LEU A 69 -9.02 7.26 -8.69
CA LEU A 69 -7.80 7.54 -7.94
C LEU A 69 -8.06 8.37 -6.66
N ASP A 70 -9.26 8.25 -6.09
CA ASP A 70 -9.75 9.04 -4.95
C ASP A 70 -9.12 8.62 -3.61
N THR A 71 -8.55 7.41 -3.55
CA THR A 71 -7.80 6.93 -2.39
C THR A 71 -6.47 6.29 -2.79
N PRO A 72 -5.43 6.36 -1.93
CA PRO A 72 -4.15 5.73 -2.21
C PRO A 72 -4.28 4.20 -2.25
N PHE A 73 -5.25 3.61 -1.56
CA PHE A 73 -5.55 2.18 -1.59
C PHE A 73 -5.93 1.72 -3.00
N LYS A 74 -6.88 2.42 -3.64
CA LYS A 74 -7.34 2.12 -5.00
C LYS A 74 -6.26 2.27 -6.04
N THR A 75 -5.49 3.38 -5.98
CA THR A 75 -4.37 3.59 -6.91
C THR A 75 -3.32 2.49 -6.79
N THR A 76 -2.98 2.08 -5.55
CA THR A 76 -2.04 0.98 -5.30
C THR A 76 -2.55 -0.34 -5.88
N ALA A 77 -3.79 -0.71 -5.61
CA ALA A 77 -4.38 -1.95 -6.10
C ALA A 77 -4.46 -1.97 -7.64
N LEU A 78 -4.90 -0.85 -8.24
CA LEU A 78 -5.01 -0.71 -9.69
C LEU A 78 -3.64 -0.77 -10.37
N THR A 79 -2.59 -0.18 -9.77
CA THR A 79 -1.21 -0.28 -10.27
C THR A 79 -0.77 -1.75 -10.38
N LEU A 80 -1.01 -2.56 -9.35
CA LEU A 80 -0.63 -3.97 -9.37
C LEU A 80 -1.49 -4.78 -10.36
N ALA A 81 -2.77 -4.44 -10.51
CA ALA A 81 -3.63 -5.05 -11.51
C ALA A 81 -3.15 -4.78 -12.95
N VAL A 82 -2.73 -3.55 -13.23
CA VAL A 82 -2.16 -3.13 -14.52
C VAL A 82 -0.85 -3.88 -14.83
N LEU A 83 0.04 -4.03 -13.85
CA LEU A 83 1.32 -4.71 -14.02
C LEU A 83 1.17 -6.20 -14.40
N CYS A 84 0.04 -6.83 -14.07
CA CYS A 84 -0.25 -8.21 -14.49
C CYS A 84 -0.42 -8.38 -16.00
N ASN A 85 -0.64 -7.28 -16.74
CA ASN A 85 -0.76 -7.30 -18.20
C ASN A 85 0.59 -7.19 -18.92
N TYR A 86 1.69 -6.89 -18.21
CA TYR A 86 2.98 -6.51 -18.80
C TYR A 86 3.53 -7.50 -19.83
N GLU A 87 3.52 -8.80 -19.51
CA GLU A 87 4.03 -9.82 -20.46
C GLU A 87 3.21 -9.90 -21.74
N LYS A 88 1.91 -9.66 -21.61
CA LYS A 88 0.95 -9.80 -22.69
C LYS A 88 0.99 -8.62 -23.66
N ASP A 89 1.08 -7.43 -23.09
CA ASP A 89 1.14 -6.17 -23.82
C ASP A 89 1.87 -5.09 -22.99
N PRO A 90 3.20 -4.96 -23.12
CA PRO A 90 3.97 -3.93 -22.44
C PRO A 90 3.54 -2.50 -22.80
N GLU A 91 3.17 -2.25 -24.05
CA GLU A 91 2.77 -0.93 -24.54
C GLU A 91 1.46 -0.48 -23.89
N ALA A 92 0.43 -1.33 -23.91
CA ALA A 92 -0.83 -1.06 -23.21
C ALA A 92 -0.60 -0.90 -21.69
N THR A 93 0.32 -1.67 -21.10
CA THR A 93 0.69 -1.55 -19.69
C THR A 93 1.31 -0.20 -19.39
N PHE A 94 2.23 0.28 -20.23
CA PHE A 94 2.82 1.61 -20.07
C PHE A 94 1.80 2.73 -20.25
N ALA A 95 0.90 2.64 -21.21
CA ALA A 95 -0.17 3.62 -21.37
C ALA A 95 -1.07 3.71 -20.12
N MET A 96 -1.38 2.59 -19.49
CA MET A 96 -2.11 2.57 -18.21
C MET A 96 -1.28 3.14 -17.05
N LEU A 97 0.03 2.84 -16.98
CA LEU A 97 0.92 3.37 -15.96
C LEU A 97 1.12 4.89 -16.11
N ASP A 98 1.23 5.41 -17.33
CA ASP A 98 1.29 6.86 -17.61
C ASP A 98 0.05 7.56 -17.02
N TYR A 99 -1.13 7.01 -17.24
CA TYR A 99 -2.36 7.52 -16.62
C TYR A 99 -2.28 7.51 -15.08
N LEU A 100 -1.79 6.42 -14.48
CA LEU A 100 -1.66 6.29 -13.03
C LEU A 100 -0.59 7.22 -12.43
N LYS A 101 0.43 7.59 -13.20
CA LYS A 101 1.46 8.56 -12.81
C LYS A 101 1.00 10.01 -12.95
N GLY A 102 -0.03 10.26 -13.72
CA GLY A 102 -0.64 11.58 -13.89
C GLY A 102 0.18 12.50 -14.80
N PRO A 103 0.75 13.62 -14.27
CA PRO A 103 1.46 14.57 -15.14
C PRO A 103 2.83 14.10 -15.62
N ASP A 104 3.37 13.02 -15.03
CA ASP A 104 4.70 12.49 -15.38
C ASP A 104 4.54 11.12 -16.04
N ASP A 105 5.03 10.99 -17.27
CA ASP A 105 5.05 9.71 -17.98
C ASP A 105 6.08 8.74 -17.38
N VAL A 106 5.94 7.46 -17.70
CA VAL A 106 6.95 6.44 -17.37
C VAL A 106 8.23 6.76 -18.13
N SER A 107 9.29 7.08 -17.39
CA SER A 107 10.60 7.40 -17.96
C SER A 107 11.26 6.17 -18.60
N THR A 108 12.24 6.41 -19.47
CA THR A 108 13.06 5.33 -20.08
C THR A 108 13.75 4.47 -19.02
N TYR A 109 14.20 5.09 -17.92
CA TYR A 109 14.81 4.37 -16.80
C TYR A 109 13.79 3.43 -16.11
N GLU A 110 12.57 3.91 -15.86
CA GLU A 110 11.51 3.08 -15.28
C GLU A 110 11.08 1.96 -16.23
N LYS A 111 11.01 2.21 -17.54
CA LYS A 111 10.75 1.16 -18.54
C LYS A 111 11.80 0.06 -18.50
N GLN A 112 13.08 0.42 -18.37
CA GLN A 112 14.15 -0.54 -18.19
C GLN A 112 14.01 -1.32 -16.88
N PHE A 113 13.69 -0.64 -15.77
CA PHE A 113 13.43 -1.29 -14.49
C PHE A 113 12.28 -2.31 -14.57
N PHE A 114 11.18 -1.96 -15.22
CA PHE A 114 10.07 -2.89 -15.44
C PHE A 114 10.50 -4.09 -16.30
N TYR A 115 11.27 -3.85 -17.36
CA TYR A 115 11.82 -4.94 -18.16
C TYR A 115 12.66 -5.89 -17.32
N ASP A 116 13.60 -5.40 -16.54
CA ASP A 116 14.48 -6.21 -15.70
C ASP A 116 13.72 -6.99 -14.61
N CYS A 117 12.66 -6.39 -14.08
CA CYS A 117 11.85 -7.00 -13.03
C CYS A 117 10.80 -7.99 -13.54
N LEU A 118 10.25 -7.79 -14.74
CA LEU A 118 9.04 -8.49 -15.20
C LEU A 118 9.30 -9.42 -16.40
N ASN A 119 10.33 -9.17 -17.23
CA ASN A 119 10.60 -10.00 -18.39
C ASN A 119 10.91 -11.45 -17.95
N GLY A 120 10.06 -12.40 -18.35
CA GLY A 120 10.13 -13.79 -17.91
C GLY A 120 9.82 -14.02 -16.42
N LYS A 121 9.30 -13.02 -15.73
CA LYS A 121 9.02 -13.06 -14.28
C LYS A 121 7.60 -12.54 -13.98
N THR A 122 6.66 -12.86 -14.82
CA THR A 122 5.26 -12.39 -14.77
C THR A 122 4.51 -12.81 -13.52
N TYR A 123 4.99 -13.83 -12.83
CA TYR A 123 4.47 -14.23 -11.55
C TYR A 123 4.54 -13.14 -10.47
N LYS A 124 5.47 -12.19 -10.58
CA LYS A 124 5.69 -11.18 -9.53
C LYS A 124 4.46 -10.32 -9.24
N PRO A 125 3.81 -9.65 -10.21
CA PRO A 125 2.60 -8.90 -9.93
C PRO A 125 1.46 -9.77 -9.41
N PHE A 126 1.34 -11.02 -9.89
CA PHE A 126 0.30 -11.93 -9.42
C PHE A 126 0.49 -12.37 -7.97
N SER A 127 1.72 -12.34 -7.44
CA SER A 127 2.04 -12.75 -6.07
C SER A 127 1.31 -11.94 -4.99
N PHE A 128 0.78 -10.77 -5.33
CA PHE A 128 0.04 -9.87 -4.43
C PHE A 128 -1.44 -10.21 -4.34
N PHE A 129 -1.95 -11.07 -5.21
CA PHE A 129 -3.36 -11.41 -5.25
C PHE A 129 -3.67 -12.65 -4.41
N GLN A 130 -4.85 -12.67 -3.83
CA GLN A 130 -5.31 -13.77 -2.99
C GLN A 130 -5.27 -15.10 -3.73
N GLY A 131 -4.79 -16.15 -3.05
CA GLY A 131 -4.69 -17.50 -3.60
C GLY A 131 -3.42 -17.77 -4.41
N ALA A 132 -2.68 -16.73 -4.83
CA ALA A 132 -1.38 -16.90 -5.47
C ALA A 132 -0.35 -17.36 -4.43
N THR A 133 0.43 -18.39 -4.76
CA THR A 133 1.51 -18.92 -3.90
C THR A 133 2.66 -19.44 -4.77
N PRO A 134 3.89 -19.55 -4.25
CA PRO A 134 4.99 -20.19 -4.97
C PRO A 134 4.65 -21.60 -5.44
N LYS A 135 3.91 -22.37 -4.62
CA LYS A 135 3.49 -23.76 -4.90
C LYS A 135 2.61 -23.90 -6.13
N ASN A 136 1.69 -22.94 -6.33
CA ASN A 136 0.78 -22.99 -7.47
C ASN A 136 1.25 -22.16 -8.67
N GLY A 137 2.51 -21.69 -8.68
CA GLY A 137 3.08 -20.83 -9.71
C GLY A 137 2.41 -19.45 -9.74
N TYR A 138 2.02 -18.95 -8.57
CA TYR A 138 1.38 -17.65 -8.36
C TYR A 138 0.06 -17.46 -9.14
N LYS A 139 -0.72 -18.52 -9.26
CA LYS A 139 -2.07 -18.45 -9.86
C LYS A 139 -3.06 -17.93 -8.82
N PRO A 140 -3.61 -16.70 -8.97
CA PRO A 140 -4.56 -16.16 -8.03
C PRO A 140 -5.94 -16.83 -8.18
N THR A 141 -6.76 -16.68 -7.13
CA THR A 141 -8.19 -17.01 -7.22
C THR A 141 -8.97 -15.89 -7.91
N THR A 142 -10.08 -16.25 -8.56
CA THR A 142 -11.03 -15.27 -9.10
C THR A 142 -12.27 -15.18 -8.19
N PRO A 143 -12.81 -13.98 -7.95
CA PRO A 143 -12.34 -12.68 -8.45
C PRO A 143 -10.97 -12.28 -7.86
N TYR A 144 -10.21 -11.48 -8.60
CA TYR A 144 -8.88 -11.04 -8.22
C TYR A 144 -8.93 -10.07 -7.04
N THR A 145 -8.55 -10.53 -5.86
CA THR A 145 -8.60 -9.73 -4.63
C THR A 145 -7.20 -9.41 -4.13
N ILE A 146 -6.96 -8.15 -3.83
CA ILE A 146 -5.71 -7.66 -3.24
C ILE A 146 -6.01 -6.90 -1.96
N THR A 147 -5.11 -7.04 -0.97
CA THR A 147 -5.20 -6.32 0.30
C THR A 147 -4.09 -5.27 0.34
N VAL A 148 -4.51 -4.01 0.45
CA VAL A 148 -3.60 -2.85 0.60
C VAL A 148 -3.73 -2.33 2.03
N SER A 149 -2.62 -2.01 2.66
CA SER A 149 -2.59 -1.48 4.03
C SER A 149 -1.73 -0.22 4.12
N ASP A 150 -2.06 0.64 5.07
CA ASP A 150 -1.19 1.71 5.53
C ASP A 150 -0.55 1.35 6.89
N ASN A 151 0.27 2.24 7.41
CA ASN A 151 0.80 2.23 8.76
C ASN A 151 0.95 3.67 9.28
N GLU A 152 1.46 3.81 10.51
CA GLU A 152 1.65 5.11 11.18
C GLU A 152 2.54 6.10 10.41
N TYR A 153 3.44 5.59 9.56
CA TYR A 153 4.37 6.41 8.76
C TYR A 153 3.89 6.65 7.33
N SER A 154 2.77 6.04 6.94
CA SER A 154 2.28 6.11 5.55
C SER A 154 2.05 7.54 5.07
N TYR A 155 1.66 8.43 5.97
CA TYR A 155 1.34 9.83 5.68
C TYR A 155 2.26 10.81 6.40
N ALA A 156 3.51 10.43 6.69
CA ALA A 156 4.47 11.28 7.40
C ALA A 156 4.83 12.58 6.65
N GLU A 157 4.67 12.58 5.34
CA GLU A 157 4.92 13.73 4.46
C GLU A 157 3.59 14.22 3.86
N GLU A 158 3.36 15.54 3.89
CA GLU A 158 2.13 16.11 3.36
C GLU A 158 1.96 15.83 1.86
N ASN A 159 0.76 15.43 1.45
CA ASN A 159 0.42 15.01 0.07
C ASN A 159 1.21 13.80 -0.46
N TRP A 160 1.85 13.03 0.40
CA TRP A 160 2.47 11.77 0.06
C TRP A 160 1.85 10.62 0.84
N ALA A 161 1.86 9.43 0.24
CA ALA A 161 1.46 8.21 0.93
C ALA A 161 2.39 7.06 0.53
N THR A 162 2.84 6.28 1.53
CA THR A 162 3.49 4.99 1.30
C THR A 162 2.51 3.90 1.68
N MET A 163 2.10 3.12 0.68
CA MET A 163 1.16 2.02 0.85
C MET A 163 1.87 0.69 0.83
N TYR A 164 1.33 -0.28 1.55
CA TYR A 164 1.93 -1.60 1.75
C TYR A 164 1.02 -2.70 1.24
N VAL A 165 1.62 -3.68 0.59
CA VAL A 165 0.96 -4.87 0.05
C VAL A 165 1.72 -6.12 0.47
N GLU A 166 1.01 -7.19 0.76
CA GLU A 166 1.60 -8.49 1.08
C GLU A 166 1.77 -9.30 -0.20
N SER A 167 2.95 -9.88 -0.38
CA SER A 167 3.20 -10.86 -1.42
C SER A 167 3.39 -12.23 -0.77
N SER A 168 2.77 -13.25 -1.31
CA SER A 168 2.97 -14.63 -0.87
C SER A 168 4.40 -15.14 -1.13
N GLY A 169 5.16 -14.45 -1.97
CA GLY A 169 6.55 -14.75 -2.27
C GLY A 169 7.58 -13.92 -1.50
N ALA A 170 7.15 -13.08 -0.56
CA ALA A 170 8.06 -12.21 0.20
C ALA A 170 7.78 -12.28 1.70
N ASP A 171 8.82 -12.19 2.52
CA ASP A 171 8.70 -12.25 3.99
C ASP A 171 8.20 -10.93 4.59
N LEU A 172 8.43 -9.83 3.90
CA LEU A 172 8.02 -8.49 4.34
C LEU A 172 7.04 -7.89 3.33
N LYS A 173 6.15 -7.03 3.84
CA LYS A 173 5.28 -6.22 2.99
C LYS A 173 6.11 -5.39 2.02
N ARG A 174 5.60 -5.25 0.82
CA ARG A 174 6.18 -4.44 -0.26
C ARG A 174 5.49 -3.09 -0.33
N SER A 175 6.20 -2.05 -0.76
CA SER A 175 5.67 -0.70 -0.75
C SER A 175 5.55 -0.08 -2.14
N LEU A 176 4.59 0.85 -2.23
CA LEU A 176 4.43 1.79 -3.35
C LEU A 176 4.31 3.20 -2.76
N LYS A 177 4.95 4.18 -3.38
CA LYS A 177 4.86 5.57 -2.98
C LYS A 177 3.95 6.33 -3.93
N LEU A 178 3.03 7.11 -3.36
CA LEU A 178 2.03 7.88 -4.10
C LEU A 178 2.09 9.35 -3.71
N ARG A 179 1.64 10.21 -4.62
CA ARG A 179 1.51 11.65 -4.40
C ARG A 179 0.09 12.12 -4.68
N LYS A 180 -0.46 12.88 -3.75
CA LYS A 180 -1.77 13.52 -3.91
C LYS A 180 -1.65 14.78 -4.73
N LYS A 181 -2.55 14.97 -5.68
CA LYS A 181 -2.74 16.25 -6.37
C LYS A 181 -3.77 17.08 -5.60
N PRO A 182 -3.37 18.12 -4.86
CA PRO A 182 -4.29 18.85 -3.97
C PRO A 182 -5.49 19.45 -4.69
N SER A 183 -5.30 19.91 -5.95
CA SER A 183 -6.37 20.55 -6.74
C SER A 183 -7.51 19.61 -7.14
N THR A 184 -7.26 18.29 -7.24
CA THR A 184 -8.26 17.29 -7.64
C THR A 184 -8.54 16.28 -6.55
N GLY A 185 -7.68 16.20 -5.53
CA GLY A 185 -7.76 15.20 -4.47
C GLY A 185 -7.31 13.79 -4.87
N GLN A 186 -6.90 13.59 -6.12
CA GLN A 186 -6.48 12.31 -6.66
C GLN A 186 -5.07 11.93 -6.21
N TRP A 187 -4.83 10.61 -6.12
CA TRP A 187 -3.55 10.01 -5.77
C TRP A 187 -2.89 9.38 -6.97
N PHE A 188 -1.68 9.80 -7.28
CA PHE A 188 -0.89 9.34 -8.43
C PHE A 188 0.32 8.54 -7.99
N LEU A 189 0.67 7.54 -8.76
CA LEU A 189 1.84 6.70 -8.56
C LEU A 189 3.14 7.50 -8.73
N ARG A 190 4.12 7.29 -7.83
CA ARG A 190 5.44 7.95 -7.93
C ARG A 190 6.60 6.96 -7.91
N ASP A 191 6.51 5.90 -7.10
CA ASP A 191 7.60 4.92 -6.99
C ASP A 191 7.03 3.52 -6.73
N ILE A 192 7.64 2.51 -7.34
CA ILE A 192 7.26 1.11 -7.23
C ILE A 192 8.46 0.31 -6.72
N GLN A 193 8.46 0.00 -5.43
CA GLN A 193 9.49 -0.83 -4.80
C GLN A 193 9.02 -2.27 -4.55
N CYS A 194 7.83 -2.61 -5.03
CA CYS A 194 7.18 -3.86 -4.69
C CYS A 194 7.65 -5.07 -5.54
N LEU A 195 8.34 -4.86 -6.66
CA LEU A 195 8.69 -5.93 -7.61
C LEU A 195 10.00 -6.67 -7.32
N THR A 196 10.75 -6.25 -6.29
CA THR A 196 12.02 -6.88 -5.90
C THR A 196 11.81 -7.99 -4.89
N ASP A 197 12.76 -8.92 -4.80
CA ASP A 197 12.85 -9.99 -3.77
C ASP A 197 11.55 -10.80 -3.59
N ILE A 198 10.91 -11.17 -4.68
CA ILE A 198 9.81 -12.12 -4.71
C ILE A 198 10.37 -13.46 -5.14
N ARG A 199 10.15 -14.50 -4.32
CA ARG A 199 10.62 -15.87 -4.59
C ARG A 199 10.09 -16.35 -5.93
N ILE A 200 10.91 -17.13 -6.62
CA ILE A 200 10.51 -17.81 -7.86
C ILE A 200 9.46 -18.89 -7.56
N PRO A 201 8.63 -19.29 -8.54
CA PRO A 201 7.73 -20.43 -8.39
C PRO A 201 8.51 -21.70 -8.01
N GLU A 202 7.99 -22.52 -7.09
CA GLU A 202 8.67 -23.75 -6.63
C GLU A 202 9.07 -24.67 -7.78
N LYS A 203 8.29 -24.74 -8.85
CA LYS A 203 8.62 -25.56 -10.03
C LYS A 203 9.83 -25.08 -10.82
N GLU A 204 10.22 -23.83 -10.65
CA GLU A 204 11.34 -23.18 -11.33
C GLU A 204 12.55 -23.05 -10.40
N ASP A 205 12.38 -23.36 -9.11
CA ASP A 205 13.41 -23.25 -8.10
C ASP A 205 14.28 -24.54 -8.12
N PRO A 206 15.57 -24.46 -8.49
CA PRO A 206 16.46 -25.62 -8.48
C PRO A 206 16.76 -26.14 -7.07
N TRP A 207 16.36 -25.41 -6.02
CA TRP A 207 16.60 -25.76 -4.62
C TRP A 207 15.30 -26.12 -3.85
N ALA A 208 14.15 -26.20 -4.51
CA ALA A 208 12.87 -26.56 -3.91
C ALA A 208 12.73 -28.07 -3.64
#